data_8f2447ec6e293c4f869b50cd92270563
#
_entry.id   8f2447ec6e293c4f869b50cd92270563
#
_cell.length_a   1.000
_cell.length_b   1.000
_cell.length_c   1.000
_cell.angle_alpha   90.00
_cell.angle_beta   90.00
_cell.angle_gamma   90.00
#
_symmetry.space_group_name_H-M   'P 1'
#
loop_
_entity.id
_entity.type
_entity.pdbx_description
1 polymer ?
#
loop_
_entity_poly.entity_id
_entity_poly.type
_entity_poly.pdbx_seq_one_letter_code
_entity_poly.pdbx_strand_id
1 'polypeptide(L)'
;MQSKWTPYPWVCFSMCVGVMGTALASPLYPIYQQAWGLQPSHITQIFVAYMFGALASLLFLGRLTDRFGFLAVLRAGLVLMTLGITSSALAWNVPSFAICRFVIGVASGLITTSASVGMTQLNNKGDLQRAAATTSLTIAFGFGLGPVVGGLMAQWLPMPLKTAYLPSILLGFLAIYALFQVRIPASTSTSTGGLSFRDVMPALSQPRRPFLRHYML
;
A
#
# COMPACT_ATOMS: atom_id res chain seq x y z
N MET A 1 0.14 31.84 0.86
CA MET A 1 0.12 31.21 -0.48
C MET A 1 -0.58 29.87 -0.34
N GLN A 2 -1.81 29.75 -0.81
CA GLN A 2 -2.53 28.48 -0.84
C GLN A 2 -1.80 27.54 -1.83
N SER A 3 -1.44 26.34 -1.40
CA SER A 3 -0.85 25.34 -2.27
C SER A 3 -1.83 25.05 -3.41
N LYS A 4 -1.40 25.23 -4.66
CA LYS A 4 -2.20 24.92 -5.85
C LYS A 4 -2.54 23.42 -5.99
N TRP A 5 -2.00 22.58 -5.10
CA TRP A 5 -2.10 21.13 -5.13
C TRP A 5 -3.15 20.65 -4.13
N THR A 6 -4.31 20.24 -4.64
CA THR A 6 -5.35 19.63 -3.81
C THR A 6 -4.83 18.29 -3.27
N PRO A 7 -4.85 18.05 -1.95
CA PRO A 7 -4.20 16.87 -1.35
C PRO A 7 -4.86 15.54 -1.73
N TYR A 8 -6.18 15.51 -1.88
CA TYR A 8 -6.94 14.27 -2.11
C TYR A 8 -6.52 13.49 -3.37
N PRO A 9 -6.50 14.07 -4.59
CA PRO A 9 -6.11 13.34 -5.79
C PRO A 9 -4.66 12.87 -5.77
N TRP A 10 -3.78 13.57 -5.09
CA TRP A 10 -2.38 13.16 -4.96
C TRP A 10 -2.19 12.00 -4.00
N VAL A 11 -3.00 11.89 -2.95
CA VAL A 11 -3.04 10.70 -2.08
C VAL A 11 -3.59 9.50 -2.86
N CYS A 12 -4.67 9.66 -3.64
CA CYS A 12 -5.19 8.61 -4.51
C CYS A 12 -4.15 8.15 -5.53
N PHE A 13 -3.49 9.09 -6.22
CA PHE A 13 -2.44 8.79 -7.19
C PHE A 13 -1.28 8.03 -6.55
N SER A 14 -0.81 8.48 -5.39
CA SER A 14 0.28 7.85 -4.66
C SER A 14 -0.06 6.43 -4.21
N MET A 15 -1.30 6.20 -3.77
CA MET A 15 -1.81 4.88 -3.43
C MET A 15 -1.86 3.97 -4.66
N CYS A 16 -2.38 4.49 -5.79
CA CYS A 16 -2.45 3.75 -7.05
C CYS A 16 -1.06 3.31 -7.52
N VAL A 17 -0.09 4.23 -7.53
CA VAL A 17 1.30 3.96 -7.93
C VAL A 17 1.95 2.94 -6.99
N GLY A 18 1.74 3.06 -5.67
CA GLY A 18 2.27 2.11 -4.70
C GLY A 18 1.71 0.70 -4.91
N VAL A 19 0.38 0.57 -5.08
CA VAL A 19 -0.28 -0.72 -5.33
C VAL A 19 0.11 -1.30 -6.68
N MET A 20 0.22 -0.47 -7.73
CA MET A 20 0.72 -0.88 -9.05
C MET A 20 2.12 -1.50 -8.94
N GLY A 21 3.01 -0.89 -8.17
CA GLY A 21 4.37 -1.39 -7.94
C GLY A 21 4.42 -2.78 -7.29
N THR A 22 3.44 -3.12 -6.44
CA THR A 22 3.39 -4.46 -5.81
C THR A 22 3.07 -5.56 -6.82
N ALA A 23 2.15 -5.31 -7.74
CA ALA A 23 1.61 -6.30 -8.69
C ALA A 23 2.42 -6.40 -9.99
N LEU A 24 3.26 -5.40 -10.29
CA LEU A 24 4.00 -5.27 -11.55
C LEU A 24 4.85 -6.50 -11.88
N ALA A 25 5.42 -7.18 -10.90
CA ALA A 25 6.29 -8.32 -11.15
C ALA A 25 5.54 -9.62 -11.46
N SER A 26 4.21 -9.67 -11.32
CA SER A 26 3.44 -10.90 -11.57
C SER A 26 3.69 -11.49 -12.96
N PRO A 27 3.64 -10.74 -14.06
CA PRO A 27 3.92 -11.26 -15.40
C PRO A 27 5.41 -11.56 -15.65
N LEU A 28 6.30 -11.08 -14.77
CA LEU A 28 7.74 -11.30 -14.92
C LEU A 28 8.20 -12.63 -14.32
N TYR A 29 7.42 -13.28 -13.45
CA TYR A 29 7.82 -14.55 -12.83
C TYR A 29 8.19 -15.65 -13.83
N PRO A 30 7.45 -15.89 -14.92
CA PRO A 30 7.86 -16.87 -15.93
C PRO A 30 9.21 -16.51 -16.59
N ILE A 31 9.48 -15.23 -16.78
CA ILE A 31 10.76 -14.74 -17.35
C ILE A 31 11.90 -14.98 -16.37
N TYR A 32 11.69 -14.71 -15.07
CA TYR A 32 12.66 -15.04 -14.01
C TYR A 32 12.90 -16.56 -13.94
N GLN A 33 11.87 -17.38 -14.08
CA GLN A 33 12.02 -18.83 -14.10
C GLN A 33 12.94 -19.28 -15.24
N GLN A 34 12.74 -18.76 -16.45
CA GLN A 34 13.56 -19.10 -17.60
C GLN A 34 14.99 -18.57 -17.45
N ALA A 35 15.15 -17.30 -17.02
CA ALA A 35 16.47 -16.63 -16.94
C ALA A 35 17.35 -17.18 -15.81
N TRP A 36 16.78 -17.62 -14.70
CA TRP A 36 17.51 -18.08 -13.51
C TRP A 36 17.35 -19.58 -13.24
N GLY A 37 16.64 -20.33 -14.11
CA GLY A 37 16.40 -21.77 -13.93
C GLY A 37 15.60 -22.10 -12.67
N LEU A 38 14.62 -21.24 -12.30
CA LEU A 38 13.92 -21.35 -11.02
C LEU A 38 12.87 -22.47 -11.05
N GLN A 39 12.82 -23.22 -9.97
CA GLN A 39 11.72 -24.13 -9.69
C GLN A 39 10.48 -23.35 -9.22
N PRO A 40 9.25 -23.89 -9.37
CA PRO A 40 8.02 -23.28 -8.86
C PRO A 40 8.07 -22.96 -7.37
N SER A 41 8.77 -23.76 -6.57
CA SER A 41 9.00 -23.53 -5.14
C SER A 41 9.71 -22.20 -4.83
N HIS A 42 10.67 -21.80 -5.67
CA HIS A 42 11.37 -20.51 -5.51
C HIS A 42 10.43 -19.33 -5.72
N ILE A 43 9.50 -19.41 -6.68
CA ILE A 43 8.48 -18.37 -6.89
C ILE A 43 7.56 -18.25 -5.68
N THR A 44 7.16 -19.39 -5.12
CA THR A 44 6.35 -19.40 -3.88
C THR A 44 7.10 -18.73 -2.72
N GLN A 45 8.39 -19.02 -2.52
CA GLN A 45 9.21 -18.38 -1.48
C GLN A 45 9.30 -16.86 -1.66
N ILE A 46 9.50 -16.38 -2.89
CA ILE A 46 9.53 -14.96 -3.22
C ILE A 46 8.18 -14.29 -2.90
N PHE A 47 7.07 -14.95 -3.22
CA PHE A 47 5.74 -14.46 -2.90
C PHE A 47 5.47 -14.45 -1.38
N VAL A 48 5.87 -15.50 -0.67
CA VAL A 48 5.77 -15.60 0.79
C VAL A 48 6.56 -14.47 1.47
N ALA A 49 7.76 -14.16 0.97
CA ALA A 49 8.56 -13.04 1.50
C ALA A 49 7.80 -11.71 1.41
N TYR A 50 7.14 -11.43 0.27
CA TYR A 50 6.27 -10.26 0.12
C TYR A 50 5.11 -10.27 1.13
N MET A 51 4.40 -11.39 1.24
CA MET A 51 3.27 -11.52 2.17
C MET A 51 3.69 -11.31 3.62
N PHE A 52 4.84 -11.85 4.02
CA PHE A 52 5.41 -11.63 5.35
C PHE A 52 5.71 -10.15 5.60
N GLY A 53 6.29 -9.45 4.65
CA GLY A 53 6.54 -8.02 4.74
C GLY A 53 5.25 -7.22 4.90
N ALA A 54 4.22 -7.52 4.11
CA ALA A 54 2.92 -6.87 4.19
C ALA A 54 2.23 -7.13 5.54
N LEU A 55 2.21 -8.38 6.01
CA LEU A 55 1.65 -8.73 7.32
C LEU A 55 2.41 -8.05 8.47
N ALA A 56 3.74 -8.08 8.44
CA ALA A 56 4.56 -7.40 9.43
C ALA A 56 4.25 -5.90 9.48
N SER A 57 4.10 -5.26 8.33
CA SER A 57 3.73 -3.84 8.26
C SER A 57 2.35 -3.58 8.88
N LEU A 58 1.34 -4.38 8.54
CA LEU A 58 -0.02 -4.22 9.07
C LEU A 58 -0.08 -4.43 10.58
N LEU A 59 0.62 -5.44 11.10
CA LEU A 59 0.59 -5.79 12.52
C LEU A 59 1.40 -4.82 13.40
N PHE A 60 2.61 -4.46 12.95
CA PHE A 60 3.55 -3.71 13.77
C PHE A 60 3.61 -2.22 13.43
N LEU A 61 3.39 -1.86 12.17
CA LEU A 61 3.53 -0.48 11.69
C LEU A 61 2.20 0.22 11.45
N GLY A 62 1.06 -0.47 11.58
CA GLY A 62 -0.27 0.11 11.38
C GLY A 62 -0.54 1.34 12.26
N ARG A 63 0.01 1.36 13.49
CA ARG A 63 -0.11 2.49 14.42
C ARG A 63 0.83 3.67 14.11
N LEU A 64 1.75 3.51 13.16
CA LEU A 64 2.66 4.61 12.78
C LEU A 64 1.89 5.81 12.24
N THR A 65 0.80 5.56 11.53
CA THR A 65 -0.08 6.59 10.96
C THR A 65 -0.72 7.45 12.06
N ASP A 66 -1.09 6.86 13.19
CA ASP A 66 -1.65 7.57 14.33
C ASP A 66 -0.61 8.45 15.04
N ARG A 67 0.64 7.97 15.08
CA ARG A 67 1.74 8.65 15.80
C ARG A 67 2.39 9.77 14.97
N PHE A 68 2.64 9.54 13.68
CA PHE A 68 3.40 10.44 12.81
C PHE A 68 2.53 11.17 11.78
N GLY A 69 1.24 10.84 11.72
CA GLY A 69 0.32 11.36 10.72
C GLY A 69 0.42 10.60 9.38
N PHE A 70 -0.71 10.54 8.67
CA PHE A 70 -0.80 9.76 7.44
C PHE A 70 0.15 10.21 6.34
N LEU A 71 0.41 11.51 6.21
CA LEU A 71 1.24 12.06 5.13
C LEU A 71 2.72 11.67 5.27
N ALA A 72 3.25 11.68 6.50
CA ALA A 72 4.63 11.29 6.77
C ALA A 72 4.83 9.79 6.50
N VAL A 73 3.89 8.95 6.95
CA VAL A 73 3.93 7.50 6.74
C VAL A 73 3.76 7.15 5.26
N LEU A 74 2.87 7.85 4.54
CA LEU A 74 2.67 7.66 3.11
C LEU A 74 3.94 8.01 2.31
N ARG A 75 4.61 9.12 2.65
CA ARG A 75 5.89 9.50 2.03
C ARG A 75 6.97 8.45 2.28
N ALA A 76 7.11 7.99 3.52
CA ALA A 76 8.07 6.95 3.87
C ALA A 76 7.77 5.63 3.13
N GLY A 77 6.49 5.23 3.07
CA GLY A 77 6.04 4.05 2.31
C GLY A 77 6.38 4.15 0.82
N LEU A 78 6.15 5.31 0.18
CA LEU A 78 6.49 5.50 -1.24
C LEU A 78 7.99 5.49 -1.50
N VAL A 79 8.79 6.11 -0.65
CA VAL A 79 10.26 6.05 -0.75
C VAL A 79 10.72 4.60 -0.65
N LEU A 80 10.23 3.87 0.35
CA LEU A 80 10.57 2.47 0.56
C LEU A 80 10.11 1.59 -0.62
N MET A 81 8.93 1.85 -1.17
CA MET A 81 8.41 1.18 -2.37
C MET A 81 9.31 1.40 -3.58
N THR A 82 9.64 2.66 -3.86
CA THR A 82 10.49 3.02 -5.00
C THR A 82 11.89 2.41 -4.87
N LEU A 83 12.47 2.39 -3.66
CA LEU A 83 13.73 1.70 -3.38
C LEU A 83 13.61 0.19 -3.59
N GLY A 84 12.54 -0.44 -3.09
CA GLY A 84 12.30 -1.87 -3.26
C GLY A 84 12.14 -2.28 -4.73
N ILE A 85 11.42 -1.47 -5.53
CA ILE A 85 11.25 -1.70 -6.97
C ILE A 85 12.58 -1.51 -7.70
N THR A 86 13.33 -0.46 -7.40
CA THR A 86 14.65 -0.21 -8.00
C THR A 86 15.63 -1.34 -7.68
N SER A 87 15.66 -1.78 -6.42
CA SER A 87 16.48 -2.92 -6.01
C SER A 87 16.04 -4.22 -6.68
N SER A 88 14.74 -4.40 -6.96
CA SER A 88 14.24 -5.57 -7.70
C SER A 88 14.74 -5.60 -9.15
N ALA A 89 14.84 -4.42 -9.80
CA ALA A 89 15.42 -4.31 -11.14
C ALA A 89 16.94 -4.64 -11.18
N LEU A 90 17.62 -4.54 -10.03
CA LEU A 90 19.03 -4.83 -9.87
C LEU A 90 19.31 -6.21 -9.24
N ALA A 91 18.26 -6.98 -8.91
CA ALA A 91 18.41 -8.28 -8.29
C ALA A 91 19.12 -9.27 -9.22
N TRP A 92 20.03 -10.08 -8.67
CA TRP A 92 20.86 -11.02 -9.41
C TRP A 92 20.68 -12.49 -9.01
N ASN A 93 19.93 -12.74 -7.93
CA ASN A 93 19.61 -14.10 -7.46
C ASN A 93 18.30 -14.12 -6.67
N VAL A 94 17.80 -15.33 -6.33
CA VAL A 94 16.56 -15.53 -5.59
C VAL A 94 16.55 -14.85 -4.22
N PRO A 95 17.57 -15.01 -3.37
CA PRO A 95 17.58 -14.36 -2.06
C PRO A 95 17.53 -12.82 -2.14
N SER A 96 18.30 -12.21 -3.06
CA SER A 96 18.28 -10.76 -3.23
C SER A 96 16.90 -10.27 -3.68
N PHE A 97 16.26 -10.99 -4.61
CA PHE A 97 14.92 -10.67 -5.06
C PHE A 97 13.86 -10.88 -3.96
N ALA A 98 13.99 -11.92 -3.14
CA ALA A 98 13.09 -12.16 -2.01
C ALA A 98 13.19 -11.04 -0.95
N ILE A 99 14.39 -10.54 -0.66
CA ILE A 99 14.58 -9.38 0.23
C ILE A 99 13.91 -8.14 -0.35
N CYS A 100 14.07 -7.86 -1.65
CA CYS A 100 13.37 -6.75 -2.30
C CYS A 100 11.85 -6.90 -2.20
N ARG A 101 11.32 -8.12 -2.36
CA ARG A 101 9.90 -8.42 -2.21
C ARG A 101 9.40 -8.21 -0.78
N PHE A 102 10.17 -8.59 0.22
CA PHE A 102 9.85 -8.30 1.61
C PHE A 102 9.75 -6.78 1.86
N VAL A 103 10.73 -6.01 1.37
CA VAL A 103 10.73 -4.53 1.47
C VAL A 103 9.50 -3.92 0.78
N ILE A 104 9.16 -4.40 -0.43
CA ILE A 104 7.96 -3.97 -1.16
C ILE A 104 6.70 -4.32 -0.37
N GLY A 105 6.65 -5.48 0.29
CA GLY A 105 5.55 -5.88 1.15
C GLY A 105 5.35 -4.90 2.32
N VAL A 106 6.43 -4.57 3.04
CA VAL A 106 6.39 -3.57 4.12
C VAL A 106 5.90 -2.22 3.60
N ALA A 107 6.45 -1.75 2.49
CA ALA A 107 6.05 -0.49 1.86
C ALA A 107 4.57 -0.48 1.45
N SER A 108 4.07 -1.60 0.89
CA SER A 108 2.67 -1.78 0.50
C SER A 108 1.71 -1.61 1.68
N GLY A 109 2.02 -2.24 2.81
CA GLY A 109 1.21 -2.09 4.02
C GLY A 109 1.19 -0.65 4.55
N LEU A 110 2.35 0.04 4.57
CA LEU A 110 2.44 1.44 4.98
C LEU A 110 1.63 2.36 4.06
N ILE A 111 1.73 2.18 2.73
CA ILE A 111 1.01 2.99 1.75
C ILE A 111 -0.49 2.77 1.90
N THR A 112 -0.93 1.50 1.94
CA THR A 112 -2.36 1.17 1.97
C THR A 112 -3.04 1.71 3.23
N THR A 113 -2.43 1.52 4.40
CA THR A 113 -2.98 2.01 5.67
C THR A 113 -2.99 3.53 5.74
N SER A 114 -1.86 4.18 5.44
CA SER A 114 -1.75 5.65 5.54
C SER A 114 -2.59 6.37 4.49
N ALA A 115 -2.64 5.89 3.25
CA ALA A 115 -3.47 6.49 2.21
C ALA A 115 -4.96 6.35 2.51
N SER A 116 -5.41 5.19 3.03
CA SER A 116 -6.81 4.98 3.43
C SER A 116 -7.24 5.97 4.52
N VAL A 117 -6.40 6.17 5.53
CA VAL A 117 -6.62 7.18 6.57
C VAL A 117 -6.63 8.59 5.96
N GLY A 118 -5.68 8.89 5.08
CA GLY A 118 -5.59 10.18 4.40
C GLY A 118 -6.83 10.49 3.55
N MET A 119 -7.34 9.52 2.80
CA MET A 119 -8.55 9.67 1.99
C MET A 119 -9.79 9.92 2.84
N THR A 120 -9.87 9.27 4.00
CA THR A 120 -10.96 9.50 4.96
C THR A 120 -10.88 10.90 5.58
N GLN A 121 -9.70 11.34 6.02
CA GLN A 121 -9.50 12.65 6.65
C GLN A 121 -9.63 13.83 5.66
N LEU A 122 -9.25 13.64 4.41
CA LEU A 122 -9.33 14.67 3.37
C LEU A 122 -10.70 14.75 2.68
N ASN A 123 -11.63 13.86 3.02
CA ASN A 123 -12.97 13.90 2.48
C ASN A 123 -13.82 14.99 3.15
N ASN A 124 -13.91 16.15 2.50
CA ASN A 124 -14.60 17.34 3.02
C ASN A 124 -16.11 17.16 3.30
N LYS A 125 -16.74 16.09 2.84
CA LYS A 125 -18.17 15.84 2.98
C LYS A 125 -18.54 14.91 4.13
N GLY A 126 -17.56 14.37 4.86
CA GLY A 126 -17.80 13.40 5.95
C GLY A 126 -18.40 12.07 5.46
N ASP A 127 -18.45 11.84 4.15
CA ASP A 127 -19.01 10.64 3.54
C ASP A 127 -17.97 9.50 3.55
N LEU A 128 -17.99 8.75 4.64
CA LEU A 128 -17.10 7.60 4.84
C LEU A 128 -17.28 6.53 3.75
N GLN A 129 -18.51 6.34 3.26
CA GLN A 129 -18.81 5.37 2.23
C GLN A 129 -18.12 5.74 0.89
N ARG A 130 -18.15 7.02 0.54
CA ARG A 130 -17.46 7.52 -0.65
C ARG A 130 -15.93 7.40 -0.52
N ALA A 131 -15.36 7.70 0.65
CA ALA A 131 -13.94 7.53 0.88
C ALA A 131 -13.53 6.06 0.76
N ALA A 132 -14.29 5.14 1.36
CA ALA A 132 -14.06 3.71 1.27
C ALA A 132 -14.17 3.19 -0.17
N ALA A 133 -15.21 3.61 -0.91
CA ALA A 133 -15.39 3.24 -2.31
C ALA A 133 -14.22 3.72 -3.18
N THR A 134 -13.78 4.98 -3.02
CA THR A 134 -12.64 5.51 -3.77
C THR A 134 -11.35 4.77 -3.42
N THR A 135 -11.13 4.44 -2.15
CA THR A 135 -9.99 3.62 -1.71
C THR A 135 -9.98 2.26 -2.40
N SER A 136 -11.11 1.54 -2.37
CA SER A 136 -11.23 0.23 -2.99
C SER A 136 -11.02 0.26 -4.50
N LEU A 137 -11.59 1.26 -5.18
CA LEU A 137 -11.40 1.47 -6.62
C LEU A 137 -9.94 1.78 -6.96
N THR A 138 -9.28 2.62 -6.16
CA THR A 138 -7.87 2.97 -6.35
C THR A 138 -6.97 1.75 -6.20
N ILE A 139 -7.23 0.90 -5.19
CA ILE A 139 -6.52 -0.36 -4.99
C ILE A 139 -6.73 -1.30 -6.18
N ALA A 140 -7.99 -1.53 -6.57
CA ALA A 140 -8.33 -2.41 -7.67
C ALA A 140 -7.68 -1.96 -8.98
N PHE A 141 -7.73 -0.67 -9.27
CA PHE A 141 -7.12 -0.07 -10.45
C PHE A 141 -5.60 -0.21 -10.44
N GLY A 142 -4.94 0.07 -9.29
CA GLY A 142 -3.50 -0.11 -9.14
C GLY A 142 -3.06 -1.57 -9.35
N PHE A 143 -3.78 -2.53 -8.75
CA PHE A 143 -3.52 -3.96 -8.95
C PHE A 143 -3.73 -4.41 -10.40
N GLY A 144 -4.70 -3.86 -11.10
CA GLY A 144 -4.93 -4.15 -12.52
C GLY A 144 -3.85 -3.55 -13.43
N LEU A 145 -3.45 -2.31 -13.18
CA LEU A 145 -2.43 -1.62 -13.97
C LEU A 145 -1.04 -2.25 -13.83
N GLY A 146 -0.70 -2.76 -12.65
CA GLY A 146 0.61 -3.35 -12.40
C GLY A 146 1.01 -4.42 -13.42
N PRO A 147 0.25 -5.51 -13.53
CA PRO A 147 0.53 -6.58 -14.48
C PRO A 147 0.45 -6.12 -15.95
N VAL A 148 -0.47 -5.21 -16.28
CA VAL A 148 -0.59 -4.67 -17.65
C VAL A 148 0.69 -3.92 -18.03
N VAL A 149 1.13 -2.98 -17.19
CA VAL A 149 2.35 -2.21 -17.45
C VAL A 149 3.58 -3.12 -17.47
N GLY A 150 3.71 -4.01 -16.46
CA GLY A 150 4.83 -4.95 -16.39
C GLY A 150 4.91 -5.89 -17.59
N GLY A 151 3.75 -6.44 -18.01
CA GLY A 151 3.66 -7.35 -19.15
C GLY A 151 3.95 -6.66 -20.50
N LEU A 152 3.38 -5.48 -20.74
CA LEU A 152 3.64 -4.71 -21.95
C LEU A 152 5.12 -4.33 -22.06
N MET A 153 5.71 -3.83 -20.99
CA MET A 153 7.14 -3.48 -20.99
C MET A 153 8.03 -4.71 -21.22
N ALA A 154 7.66 -5.84 -20.64
CA ALA A 154 8.40 -7.09 -20.79
C ALA A 154 8.34 -7.66 -22.23
N GLN A 155 7.25 -7.39 -22.97
CA GLN A 155 7.10 -7.85 -24.35
C GLN A 155 7.87 -6.97 -25.35
N TRP A 156 7.91 -5.67 -25.14
CA TRP A 156 8.37 -4.73 -26.17
C TRP A 156 9.76 -4.15 -25.94
N LEU A 157 10.25 -4.22 -24.70
CA LEU A 157 11.54 -3.64 -24.38
C LEU A 157 12.65 -4.70 -24.22
N PRO A 158 13.88 -4.40 -24.64
CA PRO A 158 15.02 -5.26 -24.37
C PRO A 158 15.29 -5.34 -22.86
N MET A 159 15.87 -6.43 -22.39
CA MET A 159 16.18 -6.69 -20.97
C MET A 159 14.92 -6.61 -20.06
N PRO A 160 13.89 -7.44 -20.28
CA PRO A 160 12.58 -7.32 -19.64
C PRO A 160 12.63 -7.31 -18.10
N LEU A 161 13.60 -8.02 -17.50
CA LEU A 161 13.79 -8.06 -16.05
C LEU A 161 14.29 -6.75 -15.41
N LYS A 162 14.75 -5.81 -16.22
CA LYS A 162 15.19 -4.48 -15.76
C LYS A 162 14.25 -3.37 -16.24
N THR A 163 13.94 -3.37 -17.51
CA THR A 163 13.16 -2.28 -18.15
C THR A 163 11.71 -2.27 -17.74
N ALA A 164 11.11 -3.43 -17.40
CA ALA A 164 9.74 -3.51 -16.94
C ALA A 164 9.46 -2.69 -15.65
N TYR A 165 10.47 -2.45 -14.85
CA TYR A 165 10.34 -1.68 -13.61
C TYR A 165 10.40 -0.16 -13.83
N LEU A 166 10.94 0.32 -14.94
CA LEU A 166 11.17 1.75 -15.20
C LEU A 166 9.91 2.62 -15.06
N PRO A 167 8.75 2.26 -15.63
CA PRO A 167 7.55 3.08 -15.48
C PRO A 167 7.14 3.26 -14.02
N SER A 168 7.20 2.19 -13.23
CA SER A 168 6.86 2.26 -11.80
C SER A 168 7.86 3.08 -10.99
N ILE A 169 9.14 3.03 -11.33
CA ILE A 169 10.18 3.85 -10.70
C ILE A 169 9.93 5.34 -11.00
N LEU A 170 9.67 5.69 -12.27
CA LEU A 170 9.39 7.06 -12.67
C LEU A 170 8.12 7.61 -12.02
N LEU A 171 7.04 6.82 -12.01
CA LEU A 171 5.79 7.20 -11.34
C LEU A 171 5.98 7.28 -9.82
N GLY A 172 6.81 6.43 -9.24
CA GLY A 172 7.18 6.49 -7.83
C GLY A 172 7.87 7.81 -7.47
N PHE A 173 8.86 8.23 -8.24
CA PHE A 173 9.50 9.55 -8.06
C PHE A 173 8.52 10.70 -8.24
N LEU A 174 7.64 10.64 -9.24
CA LEU A 174 6.61 11.66 -9.46
C LEU A 174 5.65 11.73 -8.25
N ALA A 175 5.21 10.58 -7.73
CA ALA A 175 4.33 10.53 -6.56
C ALA A 175 5.02 11.08 -5.31
N ILE A 176 6.29 10.75 -5.09
CA ILE A 176 7.09 11.28 -4.00
C ILE A 176 7.18 12.81 -4.14
N TYR A 177 7.61 13.31 -5.30
CA TYR A 177 7.72 14.74 -5.56
C TYR A 177 6.39 15.46 -5.29
N ALA A 178 5.29 14.93 -5.83
CA ALA A 178 3.96 15.50 -5.64
C ALA A 178 3.55 15.58 -4.17
N LEU A 179 3.77 14.51 -3.40
CA LEU A 179 3.44 14.49 -1.97
C LEU A 179 4.30 15.45 -1.14
N PHE A 180 5.55 15.70 -1.53
CA PHE A 180 6.37 16.70 -0.85
C PHE A 180 5.89 18.13 -1.08
N GLN A 181 5.21 18.41 -2.20
CA GLN A 181 4.57 19.70 -2.48
C GLN A 181 3.22 19.88 -1.74
N VAL A 182 2.57 18.78 -1.37
CA VAL A 182 1.30 18.81 -0.62
C VAL A 182 1.56 19.28 0.80
N ARG A 183 0.94 20.38 1.19
CA ARG A 183 0.91 20.89 2.58
C ARG A 183 -0.51 20.74 3.11
N ILE A 184 -0.65 20.02 4.21
CA ILE A 184 -1.93 19.89 4.91
C ILE A 184 -1.91 20.89 6.07
N PRO A 185 -2.95 21.74 6.22
CA PRO A 185 -3.10 22.57 7.39
C PRO A 185 -3.15 21.72 8.66
N ALA A 186 -2.46 22.14 9.71
CA ALA A 186 -2.33 21.41 10.98
C ALA A 186 -3.67 21.10 11.69
N SER A 187 -4.77 21.70 11.25
CA SER A 187 -6.12 21.52 11.82
C SER A 187 -6.78 20.17 11.48
N THR A 188 -6.24 19.38 10.53
CA THR A 188 -6.78 18.07 10.16
C THR A 188 -6.15 16.90 10.91
N SER A 189 -5.18 17.15 11.76
CA SER A 189 -4.61 16.14 12.65
C SER A 189 -5.38 16.02 13.97
N THR A 190 -6.72 15.95 13.90
CA THR A 190 -7.49 15.45 15.04
C THR A 190 -7.15 13.99 15.22
N SER A 191 -6.44 13.70 16.30
CA SER A 191 -6.27 12.35 16.82
C SER A 191 -7.65 11.71 16.87
N THR A 192 -7.98 10.85 15.90
CA THR A 192 -9.00 9.85 16.10
C THR A 192 -8.48 9.02 17.25
N GLY A 193 -9.04 9.24 18.44
CA GLY A 193 -8.68 8.50 19.64
C GLY A 193 -8.70 7.02 19.27
N GLY A 194 -7.50 6.44 19.22
CA GLY A 194 -7.37 5.04 18.91
C GLY A 194 -8.26 4.29 19.89
N LEU A 195 -9.22 3.52 19.40
CA LEU A 195 -9.94 2.55 20.20
C LEU A 195 -8.87 1.73 20.92
N SER A 196 -8.65 2.07 22.19
CA SER A 196 -7.75 1.32 23.04
C SER A 196 -8.31 -0.10 23.12
N PHE A 197 -7.45 -1.09 23.05
CA PHE A 197 -7.85 -2.50 23.30
C PHE A 197 -8.64 -2.63 24.63
N ARG A 198 -8.49 -1.68 25.55
CA ARG A 198 -9.25 -1.52 26.78
C ARG A 198 -10.71 -1.07 26.55
N ASP A 199 -10.99 -0.34 25.47
CA ASP A 199 -12.34 0.15 25.17
C ASP A 199 -13.19 -0.94 24.46
N VAL A 200 -12.54 -1.95 23.89
CA VAL A 200 -13.21 -3.12 23.29
C VAL A 200 -13.54 -4.18 24.36
N MET A 201 -12.79 -4.26 25.44
CA MET A 201 -13.04 -5.23 26.51
C MET A 201 -14.36 -5.04 27.31
N PRO A 202 -14.87 -3.82 27.56
CA PRO A 202 -16.15 -3.67 28.27
C PRO A 202 -17.33 -4.28 27.52
N ALA A 203 -17.26 -4.35 26.18
CA ALA A 203 -18.33 -4.96 25.40
C ALA A 203 -18.44 -6.48 25.59
N LEU A 204 -17.37 -7.13 26.03
CA LEU A 204 -17.35 -8.57 26.35
C LEU A 204 -17.71 -8.88 27.80
N SER A 205 -17.65 -7.90 28.69
CA SER A 205 -17.90 -8.05 30.12
C SER A 205 -19.32 -7.66 30.58
N GLN A 206 -20.14 -7.10 29.68
CA GLN A 206 -21.52 -6.84 30.01
C GLN A 206 -22.30 -8.16 30.03
N PRO A 207 -22.90 -8.55 31.18
CA PRO A 207 -23.79 -9.72 31.23
C PRO A 207 -24.93 -9.48 30.27
N ARG A 208 -25.12 -10.38 29.31
CA ARG A 208 -26.27 -10.39 28.41
C ARG A 208 -27.54 -10.34 29.27
N ARG A 209 -28.17 -9.18 29.32
CA ARG A 209 -29.53 -9.10 29.89
C ARG A 209 -30.41 -10.02 29.06
N PRO A 210 -31.13 -10.96 29.68
CA PRO A 210 -31.92 -11.91 28.92
C PRO A 210 -33.06 -11.16 28.18
N PHE A 211 -33.03 -11.27 26.85
CA PHE A 211 -34.03 -10.69 25.93
C PHE A 211 -35.42 -11.39 26.02
N LEU A 212 -35.67 -12.16 27.09
CA LEU A 212 -36.85 -13.00 27.26
C LEU A 212 -37.91 -12.41 28.17
N ARG A 213 -38.19 -11.12 28.11
CA ARG A 213 -39.26 -10.57 28.94
C ARG A 213 -40.35 -9.80 28.18
N HIS A 214 -40.46 -9.95 26.88
CA HIS A 214 -41.51 -9.21 26.13
C HIS A 214 -42.35 -10.05 25.15
N TYR A 215 -42.35 -11.38 25.27
CA TYR A 215 -43.23 -12.24 24.44
C TYR A 215 -44.03 -13.25 25.28
N MET A 216 -44.51 -12.83 26.47
CA MET A 216 -45.58 -13.54 27.17
C MET A 216 -46.52 -12.49 27.78
N LEU A 217 -47.43 -12.02 27.00
CA LEU A 217 -48.80 -11.61 27.32
C LEU A 217 -49.58 -11.50 26.02
#